data_1e9e63a4c25ee9a15c42aa5cc49bba56
#
_entry.id   1e9e63a4c25ee9a15c42aa5cc49bba56
#
_cell.length_a   1.000
_cell.length_b   1.000
_cell.length_c   1.000
_cell.angle_alpha   90.00
_cell.angle_beta   90.00
_cell.angle_gamma   90.00
#
_symmetry.space_group_name_H-M   'P 1'
#
loop_
_entity.id
_entity.type
_entity.pdbx_description
1 polymer ?
#
loop_
_entity_poly.entity_id
_entity_poly.type
_entity_poly.pdbx_seq_one_letter_code
_entity_poly.pdbx_strand_id
1 'polypeptide(L)'
;MKKLLLVLAVVFFANVARAEGFGFCIGPKIGYQTTKLSLEKAEIKKGFAEHFTAGVFGRITYNNFIIQPELLWFKSGQVFNFNIDPELNVNQGVNVDLNPSLTMTEQNLALPILLGYQIDGGLLKLRGNVGPVMYFLLNQKQTVDSDGNTQSVDFDNLDAKGMTWGAALNVGLDVWKLTLDINYSFGLSNFFKSDDVNWSFGQYNGSVHLDKTKQNVFTITLGLKFL
;
A
#
# COMPACT_ATOMS: atom_id res chain seq x y z
N MET A 1 -29.73 -8.92 16.64
CA MET A 1 -29.59 -8.64 15.20
C MET A 1 -28.21 -9.04 14.64
N LYS A 2 -27.06 -8.61 15.21
CA LYS A 2 -25.70 -8.95 14.70
C LYS A 2 -25.42 -10.46 14.67
N LYS A 3 -25.83 -11.22 15.71
CA LYS A 3 -25.64 -12.67 15.77
C LYS A 3 -26.50 -13.43 14.73
N LEU A 4 -27.70 -12.94 14.44
CA LEU A 4 -28.58 -13.53 13.43
C LEU A 4 -28.04 -13.33 12.01
N LEU A 5 -27.48 -12.15 11.71
CA LEU A 5 -26.79 -11.86 10.44
C LEU A 5 -25.60 -12.78 10.22
N LEU A 6 -24.83 -13.06 11.27
CA LEU A 6 -23.67 -13.95 11.22
C LEU A 6 -24.10 -15.41 10.96
N VAL A 7 -25.17 -15.89 11.60
CA VAL A 7 -25.75 -17.23 11.37
C VAL A 7 -26.31 -17.33 9.95
N LEU A 8 -27.04 -16.32 9.48
CA LEU A 8 -27.55 -16.27 8.11
C LEU A 8 -26.42 -16.28 7.07
N ALA A 9 -25.35 -15.55 7.30
CA ALA A 9 -24.17 -15.56 6.44
C ALA A 9 -23.51 -16.95 6.42
N VAL A 10 -23.32 -17.61 7.56
CA VAL A 10 -22.75 -18.97 7.64
C VAL A 10 -23.63 -19.98 6.92
N VAL A 11 -24.96 -19.93 7.11
CA VAL A 11 -25.91 -20.83 6.42
C VAL A 11 -25.90 -20.57 4.92
N PHE A 12 -25.86 -19.31 4.48
CA PHE A 12 -25.76 -18.95 3.07
C PHE A 12 -24.49 -19.53 2.44
N PHE A 13 -23.33 -19.31 3.07
CA PHE A 13 -22.05 -19.84 2.57
C PHE A 13 -21.99 -21.37 2.56
N ALA A 14 -22.60 -22.05 3.55
CA ALA A 14 -22.65 -23.52 3.60
C ALA A 14 -23.50 -24.12 2.47
N ASN A 15 -24.54 -23.45 2.01
CA ASN A 15 -25.33 -23.90 0.87
C ASN A 15 -24.68 -23.62 -0.48
N VAL A 16 -23.97 -22.49 -0.58
CA VAL A 16 -23.23 -22.10 -1.78
C VAL A 16 -22.06 -23.05 -2.05
N ALA A 17 -21.41 -23.57 -1.01
CA ALA A 17 -20.30 -24.53 -1.13
C ALA A 17 -20.69 -25.91 -1.70
N ARG A 18 -21.99 -26.22 -1.87
CA ARG A 18 -22.51 -27.49 -2.40
C ARG A 18 -22.93 -27.43 -3.85
N ALA A 19 -22.92 -26.25 -4.49
CA ALA A 19 -23.27 -26.12 -5.89
C ALA A 19 -22.13 -26.66 -6.78
N GLU A 20 -22.45 -27.48 -7.78
CA GLU A 20 -21.49 -27.98 -8.75
C GLU A 20 -20.77 -26.81 -9.43
N GLY A 21 -19.42 -26.86 -9.50
CA GLY A 21 -18.58 -25.81 -10.07
C GLY A 21 -18.34 -24.60 -9.15
N PHE A 22 -18.88 -24.60 -7.94
CA PHE A 22 -18.68 -23.52 -6.96
C PHE A 22 -17.60 -23.90 -5.93
N GLY A 23 -16.68 -22.99 -5.68
CA GLY A 23 -15.63 -23.14 -4.65
C GLY A 23 -15.58 -21.90 -3.77
N PHE A 24 -15.31 -22.11 -2.49
CA PHE A 24 -15.05 -21.04 -1.53
C PHE A 24 -13.82 -21.38 -0.72
N CYS A 25 -12.95 -20.40 -0.49
CA CYS A 25 -11.89 -20.52 0.49
C CYS A 25 -11.63 -19.17 1.15
N ILE A 26 -11.12 -19.24 2.36
CA ILE A 26 -10.70 -18.08 3.14
C ILE A 26 -9.36 -18.41 3.80
N GLY A 27 -8.55 -17.43 4.09
CA GLY A 27 -7.30 -17.68 4.78
C GLY A 27 -6.49 -16.44 5.11
N PRO A 28 -5.51 -16.58 6.00
CA PRO A 28 -4.53 -15.54 6.26
C PRO A 28 -3.53 -15.43 5.11
N LYS A 29 -2.97 -14.23 4.96
CA LYS A 29 -1.84 -13.91 4.08
C LYS A 29 -0.80 -13.14 4.85
N ILE A 30 0.46 -13.45 4.58
CA ILE A 30 1.61 -12.68 5.04
C ILE A 30 2.52 -12.43 3.83
N GLY A 31 3.29 -11.36 3.86
CA GLY A 31 4.15 -11.08 2.72
C GLY A 31 5.00 -9.84 2.89
N TYR A 32 5.55 -9.46 1.78
CA TYR A 32 6.45 -8.35 1.62
C TYR A 32 5.89 -7.36 0.62
N GLN A 33 6.04 -6.09 0.91
CA GLN A 33 5.51 -5.02 0.10
C GLN A 33 6.55 -3.91 -0.08
N THR A 34 6.57 -3.33 -1.27
CA THR A 34 7.33 -2.11 -1.55
C THR A 34 6.41 -1.08 -2.18
N THR A 35 6.54 0.15 -1.75
CA THR A 35 5.73 1.27 -2.19
C THR A 35 6.61 2.29 -2.91
N LYS A 36 6.15 2.77 -4.08
CA LYS A 36 6.82 3.82 -4.84
C LYS A 36 5.84 4.95 -5.12
N LEU A 37 6.17 6.17 -4.67
CA LEU A 37 5.48 7.37 -5.13
C LEU A 37 6.05 7.81 -6.48
N SER A 38 5.17 8.12 -7.42
CA SER A 38 5.54 8.69 -8.70
C SER A 38 5.39 10.20 -8.61
N LEU A 39 6.49 10.93 -8.59
CA LEU A 39 6.57 12.39 -8.66
C LEU A 39 7.05 12.77 -10.06
N GLU A 40 6.31 13.63 -10.75
CA GLU A 40 6.62 13.97 -12.15
C GLU A 40 7.83 14.91 -12.31
N LYS A 41 8.25 15.66 -11.27
CA LYS A 41 9.25 16.74 -11.42
C LYS A 41 10.27 16.92 -10.28
N ALA A 42 10.38 16.01 -9.32
CA ALA A 42 11.33 16.22 -8.24
C ALA A 42 12.61 15.37 -8.42
N GLU A 43 13.78 16.01 -8.40
CA GLU A 43 15.11 15.37 -8.28
C GLU A 43 15.33 14.78 -6.86
N ILE A 44 14.30 14.14 -6.32
CA ILE A 44 14.34 13.52 -5.01
C ILE A 44 14.85 12.09 -5.18
N LYS A 45 16.01 11.77 -4.62
CA LYS A 45 16.49 10.38 -4.54
C LYS A 45 15.53 9.57 -3.69
N LYS A 46 14.82 8.62 -4.33
CA LYS A 46 13.80 7.80 -3.69
C LYS A 46 14.46 6.57 -3.07
N GLY A 47 14.33 6.41 -1.76
CA GLY A 47 14.57 5.15 -1.09
C GLY A 47 13.35 4.23 -1.23
N PHE A 48 13.56 2.92 -1.45
CA PHE A 48 12.48 1.94 -1.34
C PHE A 48 12.25 1.68 0.16
N ALA A 49 11.06 1.98 0.63
CA ALA A 49 10.65 1.53 1.94
C ALA A 49 10.04 0.14 1.81
N GLU A 50 10.75 -0.82 2.33
CA GLU A 50 10.40 -2.23 2.31
C GLU A 50 9.70 -2.59 3.61
N HIS A 51 8.49 -3.13 3.52
CA HIS A 51 7.71 -3.41 4.72
C HIS A 51 6.95 -4.73 4.62
N PHE A 52 6.76 -5.32 5.80
CA PHE A 52 5.92 -6.48 5.99
C PHE A 52 4.44 -6.14 5.79
N THR A 53 3.71 -7.04 5.14
CA THR A 53 2.25 -7.00 5.01
C THR A 53 1.63 -8.26 5.59
N ALA A 54 0.46 -8.11 6.20
CA ALA A 54 -0.32 -9.22 6.74
C ALA A 54 -1.81 -8.93 6.57
N GLY A 55 -2.60 -9.98 6.41
CA GLY A 55 -4.04 -9.83 6.28
C GLY A 55 -4.76 -11.13 6.05
N VAL A 56 -5.95 -11.00 5.46
CA VAL A 56 -6.82 -12.13 5.13
C VAL A 56 -7.36 -11.96 3.71
N PHE A 57 -7.70 -13.08 3.09
CA PHE A 57 -8.40 -13.11 1.82
C PHE A 57 -9.58 -14.06 1.87
N GLY A 58 -10.61 -13.75 1.11
CA GLY A 58 -11.66 -14.66 0.74
C GLY A 58 -11.61 -14.88 -0.76
N ARG A 59 -11.96 -16.07 -1.22
CA ARG A 59 -12.05 -16.35 -2.64
C ARG A 59 -13.31 -17.17 -2.93
N ILE A 60 -14.05 -16.69 -3.90
CA ILE A 60 -15.19 -17.36 -4.48
C ILE A 60 -14.78 -17.79 -5.89
N THR A 61 -14.97 -19.04 -6.23
CA THR A 61 -14.70 -19.57 -7.55
C THR A 61 -15.98 -20.15 -8.11
N TYR A 62 -16.34 -19.76 -9.33
CA TYR A 62 -17.44 -20.38 -10.09
C TYR A 62 -16.90 -20.86 -11.42
N ASN A 63 -16.87 -22.18 -11.61
CA ASN A 63 -16.09 -22.83 -12.66
C ASN A 63 -14.62 -22.38 -12.56
N ASN A 64 -14.15 -21.56 -13.51
CA ASN A 64 -12.80 -21.00 -13.53
C ASN A 64 -12.76 -19.51 -13.18
N PHE A 65 -13.91 -18.85 -13.03
CA PHE A 65 -13.96 -17.45 -12.66
C PHE A 65 -13.75 -17.26 -11.16
N ILE A 66 -13.05 -16.21 -10.80
CA ILE A 66 -12.67 -15.90 -9.43
C ILE A 66 -13.15 -14.50 -9.05
N ILE A 67 -13.66 -14.38 -7.83
CA ILE A 67 -13.82 -13.13 -7.11
C ILE A 67 -13.02 -13.27 -5.81
N GLN A 68 -12.01 -12.40 -5.60
CA GLN A 68 -11.13 -12.48 -4.46
C GLN A 68 -11.02 -11.12 -3.75
N PRO A 69 -11.87 -10.85 -2.75
CA PRO A 69 -11.67 -9.76 -1.83
C PRO A 69 -10.52 -10.08 -0.86
N GLU A 70 -9.73 -9.06 -0.54
CA GLU A 70 -8.64 -9.14 0.43
C GLU A 70 -8.71 -7.97 1.40
N LEU A 71 -8.17 -8.15 2.59
CA LEU A 71 -7.96 -7.10 3.57
C LEU A 71 -6.52 -7.23 4.09
N LEU A 72 -5.66 -6.29 3.70
CA LEU A 72 -4.24 -6.32 3.98
C LEU A 72 -3.84 -5.09 4.79
N TRP A 73 -3.21 -5.31 5.93
CA TRP A 73 -2.55 -4.27 6.69
C TRP A 73 -1.07 -4.22 6.32
N PHE A 74 -0.53 -3.02 6.17
CA PHE A 74 0.89 -2.82 5.88
C PHE A 74 1.39 -1.48 6.39
N LYS A 75 2.71 -1.38 6.53
CA LYS A 75 3.41 -0.13 6.72
C LYS A 75 3.99 0.30 5.39
N SER A 76 3.99 1.58 5.11
CA SER A 76 4.78 2.21 4.06
C SER A 76 5.65 3.29 4.67
N GLY A 77 6.82 3.50 4.12
CA GLY A 77 7.69 4.58 4.52
C GLY A 77 8.31 5.21 3.29
N GLN A 78 8.65 6.47 3.38
CA GLN A 78 9.31 7.22 2.33
C GLN A 78 10.35 8.12 2.94
N VAL A 79 11.51 8.15 2.31
CA VAL A 79 12.60 9.03 2.70
C VAL A 79 12.75 10.07 1.60
N PHE A 80 12.56 11.33 1.96
CA PHE A 80 12.82 12.48 1.10
C PHE A 80 14.15 13.10 1.53
N ASN A 81 15.15 13.03 0.68
CA ASN A 81 16.43 13.71 0.91
C ASN A 81 16.38 15.06 0.22
N PHE A 82 16.48 16.13 0.97
CA PHE A 82 16.56 17.49 0.45
C PHE A 82 18.05 17.87 0.29
N ASN A 83 18.50 17.99 -0.96
CA ASN A 83 19.78 18.65 -1.22
C ASN A 83 19.52 20.16 -1.21
N ILE A 84 19.82 20.83 -0.10
CA ILE A 84 19.82 22.28 -0.05
C ILE A 84 21.19 22.71 -0.55
N ASP A 85 21.23 23.24 -1.79
CA ASP A 85 22.46 23.84 -2.32
C ASP A 85 22.83 25.05 -1.45
N PRO A 86 24.04 25.10 -0.84
CA PRO A 86 24.42 26.17 0.09
C PRO A 86 24.82 27.47 -0.60
N GLU A 87 24.27 27.84 -1.74
CA GLU A 87 24.44 29.17 -2.32
C GLU A 87 23.70 30.29 -1.57
N LEU A 88 23.24 30.05 -0.36
CA LEU A 88 22.82 31.12 0.54
C LEU A 88 24.07 31.70 1.21
N ASN A 89 24.51 32.86 0.71
CA ASN A 89 25.53 33.71 1.32
C ASN A 89 25.29 33.94 2.82
N VAL A 90 25.74 33.02 3.64
CA VAL A 90 25.90 33.28 5.08
C VAL A 90 27.26 33.90 5.26
N ASN A 91 27.26 35.21 5.39
CA ASN A 91 28.45 35.98 5.84
C ASN A 91 28.81 35.55 7.28
N GLN A 92 29.39 34.38 7.43
CA GLN A 92 30.19 33.93 8.59
C GLN A 92 30.50 32.45 8.41
N GLY A 93 31.64 32.11 7.91
CA GLY A 93 32.48 30.92 7.88
C GLY A 93 32.08 29.61 8.58
N VAL A 94 30.82 29.23 8.55
CA VAL A 94 30.32 27.93 9.01
C VAL A 94 29.74 27.20 7.81
N ASN A 95 30.48 26.26 7.26
CA ASN A 95 29.97 25.27 6.32
C ASN A 95 28.99 24.34 7.09
N VAL A 96 27.72 24.63 7.07
CA VAL A 96 26.70 23.72 7.58
C VAL A 96 26.23 22.89 6.41
N ASP A 97 26.72 21.67 6.30
CA ASP A 97 26.29 20.69 5.33
C ASP A 97 24.91 20.15 5.80
N LEU A 98 23.84 20.91 5.53
CA LEU A 98 22.47 20.55 5.90
C LEU A 98 21.90 19.65 4.81
N ASN A 99 22.03 18.34 4.97
CA ASN A 99 21.31 17.34 4.20
C ASN A 99 20.17 16.74 5.08
N PRO A 100 19.08 17.48 5.37
CA PRO A 100 17.99 16.94 6.16
C PRO A 100 17.25 15.86 5.36
N SER A 101 17.03 14.73 6.00
CA SER A 101 16.18 13.68 5.46
C SER A 101 14.83 13.66 6.20
N LEU A 102 13.75 13.78 5.44
CA LEU A 102 12.39 13.62 5.95
C LEU A 102 11.95 12.17 5.72
N THR A 103 11.70 11.46 6.80
CA THR A 103 11.13 10.10 6.76
C THR A 103 9.65 10.16 7.11
N MET A 104 8.80 9.78 6.17
CA MET A 104 7.37 9.58 6.40
C MET A 104 7.11 8.10 6.58
N THR A 105 6.48 7.73 7.68
CA THR A 105 6.03 6.35 7.92
C THR A 105 4.53 6.33 8.07
N GLU A 106 3.86 5.46 7.33
CA GLU A 106 2.41 5.32 7.29
C GLU A 106 2.00 3.89 7.63
N GLN A 107 0.85 3.79 8.26
CA GLN A 107 0.14 2.53 8.43
C GLN A 107 -1.12 2.57 7.61
N ASN A 108 -1.28 1.60 6.74
CA ASN A 108 -2.35 1.55 5.76
C ASN A 108 -3.11 0.23 5.83
N LEU A 109 -4.38 0.30 5.45
CA LEU A 109 -5.21 -0.86 5.18
C LEU A 109 -5.55 -0.87 3.69
N ALA A 110 -5.25 -1.96 2.98
CA ALA A 110 -5.64 -2.14 1.60
C ALA A 110 -6.82 -3.10 1.49
N LEU A 111 -7.77 -2.76 0.64
CA LEU A 111 -8.95 -3.56 0.30
C LEU A 111 -8.99 -3.77 -1.23
N PRO A 112 -8.23 -4.73 -1.78
CA PRO A 112 -8.39 -5.15 -3.17
C PRO A 112 -9.65 -6.01 -3.32
N ILE A 113 -10.37 -5.81 -4.44
CA ILE A 113 -11.46 -6.69 -4.89
C ILE A 113 -11.08 -7.17 -6.29
N LEU A 114 -10.52 -8.37 -6.35
CA LEU A 114 -9.93 -8.92 -7.56
C LEU A 114 -10.91 -9.85 -8.28
N LEU A 115 -11.07 -9.64 -9.57
CA LEU A 115 -11.83 -10.50 -10.49
C LEU A 115 -10.82 -11.19 -11.40
N GLY A 116 -10.99 -12.48 -11.65
CA GLY A 116 -10.02 -13.18 -12.45
C GLY A 116 -10.45 -14.55 -12.94
N TYR A 117 -9.46 -15.24 -13.45
CA TYR A 117 -9.61 -16.58 -14.02
C TYR A 117 -8.51 -17.49 -13.50
N GLN A 118 -8.84 -18.75 -13.24
CA GLN A 118 -7.89 -19.79 -12.87
C GLN A 118 -7.80 -20.86 -13.92
N ILE A 119 -6.60 -21.39 -14.11
CA ILE A 119 -6.34 -22.60 -14.88
C ILE A 119 -6.03 -23.69 -13.87
N ASP A 120 -6.85 -24.73 -13.87
CA ASP A 120 -6.69 -25.87 -12.94
C ASP A 120 -5.83 -26.94 -13.60
N GLY A 121 -4.63 -27.16 -13.07
CA GLY A 121 -3.71 -28.23 -13.42
C GLY A 121 -3.66 -29.37 -12.39
N GLY A 122 -4.72 -29.54 -11.61
CA GLY A 122 -4.81 -30.56 -10.56
C GLY A 122 -4.14 -30.08 -9.25
N LEU A 123 -2.89 -30.46 -9.01
CA LEU A 123 -2.16 -30.02 -7.81
C LEU A 123 -1.77 -28.54 -7.85
N LEU A 124 -1.62 -28.00 -9.04
CA LEU A 124 -1.24 -26.61 -9.29
C LEU A 124 -2.39 -25.87 -9.96
N LYS A 125 -2.74 -24.68 -9.44
CA LYS A 125 -3.69 -23.77 -10.07
C LYS A 125 -3.02 -22.43 -10.31
N LEU A 126 -3.00 -22.00 -11.56
CA LEU A 126 -2.50 -20.68 -11.94
C LEU A 126 -3.66 -19.70 -12.04
N ARG A 127 -3.49 -18.49 -11.53
CA ARG A 127 -4.52 -17.46 -11.50
C ARG A 127 -4.00 -16.15 -12.08
N GLY A 128 -4.86 -15.48 -12.83
CA GLY A 128 -4.67 -14.10 -13.26
C GLY A 128 -5.87 -13.28 -12.82
N ASN A 129 -5.65 -12.20 -12.08
CA ASN A 129 -6.72 -11.39 -11.54
C ASN A 129 -6.44 -9.90 -11.78
N VAL A 130 -7.50 -9.11 -11.88
CA VAL A 130 -7.48 -7.65 -12.00
C VAL A 130 -8.64 -7.07 -11.19
N GLY A 131 -8.45 -5.89 -10.62
CA GLY A 131 -9.55 -5.25 -9.91
C GLY A 131 -9.17 -3.93 -9.26
N PRO A 132 -10.17 -3.24 -8.70
CA PRO A 132 -9.93 -2.03 -7.92
C PRO A 132 -9.25 -2.37 -6.59
N VAL A 133 -8.48 -1.42 -6.07
CA VAL A 133 -7.93 -1.45 -4.73
C VAL A 133 -8.17 -0.10 -4.05
N MET A 134 -8.64 -0.15 -2.82
CA MET A 134 -8.80 1.01 -1.95
C MET A 134 -7.77 0.93 -0.84
N TYR A 135 -7.13 2.07 -0.54
CA TYR A 135 -6.19 2.21 0.55
C TYR A 135 -6.74 3.19 1.57
N PHE A 136 -6.72 2.81 2.83
CA PHE A 136 -7.15 3.63 3.95
C PHE A 136 -5.94 3.91 4.84
N LEU A 137 -5.63 5.19 5.02
CA LEU A 137 -4.59 5.63 5.93
C LEU A 137 -5.10 5.50 7.37
N LEU A 138 -4.42 4.69 8.18
CA LEU A 138 -4.75 4.51 9.60
C LEU A 138 -3.95 5.46 10.50
N ASN A 139 -2.66 5.63 10.18
CA ASN A 139 -1.76 6.47 10.95
C ASN A 139 -0.60 6.97 10.07
N GLN A 140 -0.15 8.19 10.31
CA GLN A 140 1.00 8.80 9.64
C GLN A 140 1.92 9.39 10.71
N LYS A 141 3.23 9.15 10.57
CA LYS A 141 4.28 9.76 11.39
C LYS A 141 5.32 10.40 10.48
N GLN A 142 5.72 11.60 10.81
CA GLN A 142 6.74 12.35 10.09
C GLN A 142 7.93 12.55 11.03
N THR A 143 9.12 12.25 10.54
CA THR A 143 10.35 12.34 11.32
C THR A 143 11.43 12.99 10.47
N VAL A 144 12.04 14.03 11.00
CA VAL A 144 13.19 14.69 10.37
C VAL A 144 14.46 14.21 11.08
N ASP A 145 15.41 13.73 10.30
CA ASP A 145 16.73 13.35 10.77
C ASP A 145 17.74 14.38 10.24
N SER A 146 18.41 15.07 11.17
CA SER A 146 19.47 16.01 10.87
C SER A 146 20.61 15.77 11.84
N ASP A 147 21.79 15.40 11.32
CA ASP A 147 23.03 15.18 12.09
C ASP A 147 22.89 14.23 13.30
N GLY A 148 22.11 13.12 13.15
CA GLY A 148 21.91 12.13 14.20
C GLY A 148 20.94 12.54 15.31
N ASN A 149 20.28 13.69 15.18
CA ASN A 149 19.17 14.10 16.03
C ASN A 149 17.83 13.89 15.31
N THR A 150 17.11 12.86 15.73
CA THR A 150 15.79 12.54 15.21
C THR A 150 14.72 13.33 15.96
N GLN A 151 14.00 14.21 15.27
CA GLN A 151 12.87 14.96 15.83
C GLN A 151 11.59 14.63 15.07
N SER A 152 10.48 14.45 15.82
CA SER A 152 9.16 14.38 15.22
C SER A 152 8.71 15.79 14.86
N VAL A 153 8.43 16.02 13.59
CA VAL A 153 7.97 17.32 13.09
C VAL A 153 6.61 17.12 12.42
N ASP A 154 5.64 17.95 12.79
CA ASP A 154 4.37 18.04 12.10
C ASP A 154 4.48 19.11 11.00
N PHE A 155 4.40 18.68 9.75
CA PHE A 155 4.28 19.59 8.63
C PHE A 155 2.80 19.81 8.33
N ASP A 156 2.30 21.01 8.58
CA ASP A 156 0.86 21.38 8.51
C ASP A 156 0.18 21.08 7.16
N ASN A 157 0.90 20.79 6.10
CA ASN A 157 0.32 20.59 4.76
C ASN A 157 0.80 19.30 4.04
N LEU A 158 1.60 18.45 4.69
CA LEU A 158 2.09 17.19 4.09
C LEU A 158 1.17 16.00 4.45
N ASP A 159 -0.11 16.26 4.58
CA ASP A 159 -1.09 15.24 4.94
C ASP A 159 -1.42 14.34 3.74
N ALA A 160 -1.20 13.05 3.89
CA ALA A 160 -1.74 12.06 2.96
C ALA A 160 -3.28 12.03 3.03
N LYS A 161 -3.92 11.71 1.91
CA LYS A 161 -5.36 11.50 1.89
C LYS A 161 -5.72 10.31 2.76
N GLY A 162 -6.76 10.44 3.58
CA GLY A 162 -7.27 9.35 4.40
C GLY A 162 -7.73 8.13 3.59
N MET A 163 -8.07 8.32 2.31
CA MET A 163 -8.44 7.27 1.38
C MET A 163 -7.88 7.59 -0.02
N THR A 164 -7.23 6.58 -0.62
CA THR A 164 -6.79 6.58 -2.02
C THR A 164 -7.27 5.31 -2.71
N TRP A 165 -7.31 5.33 -4.04
CA TRP A 165 -7.74 4.18 -4.82
C TRP A 165 -6.89 3.98 -6.07
N GLY A 166 -6.89 2.75 -6.56
CA GLY A 166 -6.10 2.34 -7.70
C GLY A 166 -6.67 1.11 -8.38
N ALA A 167 -5.91 0.59 -9.34
CA ALA A 167 -6.17 -0.68 -10.02
C ALA A 167 -5.02 -1.65 -9.72
N ALA A 168 -5.35 -2.90 -9.49
CA ALA A 168 -4.41 -3.96 -9.17
C ALA A 168 -4.40 -5.03 -10.25
N LEU A 169 -3.20 -5.53 -10.57
CA LEU A 169 -2.96 -6.74 -11.35
C LEU A 169 -2.34 -7.78 -10.43
N ASN A 170 -2.85 -9.00 -10.47
CA ASN A 170 -2.39 -10.08 -9.62
C ASN A 170 -2.16 -11.35 -10.44
N VAL A 171 -1.04 -12.01 -10.19
CA VAL A 171 -0.76 -13.38 -10.64
C VAL A 171 -0.59 -14.24 -9.40
N GLY A 172 -1.34 -15.35 -9.35
CA GLY A 172 -1.33 -16.25 -8.21
C GLY A 172 -1.06 -17.69 -8.61
N LEU A 173 -0.39 -18.41 -7.73
CA LEU A 173 -0.13 -19.83 -7.84
C LEU A 173 -0.66 -20.53 -6.58
N ASP A 174 -1.53 -21.50 -6.77
CA ASP A 174 -2.00 -22.37 -5.69
C ASP A 174 -1.35 -23.74 -5.79
N VAL A 175 -0.85 -24.21 -4.65
CA VAL A 175 -0.34 -25.57 -4.47
C VAL A 175 -1.01 -26.14 -3.22
N TRP A 176 -1.91 -27.09 -3.41
CA TRP A 176 -2.70 -27.66 -2.32
C TRP A 176 -3.39 -26.56 -1.49
N LYS A 177 -3.01 -26.40 -0.21
CA LYS A 177 -3.55 -25.38 0.69
C LYS A 177 -2.77 -24.05 0.66
N LEU A 178 -1.63 -24.01 0.01
CA LEU A 178 -0.83 -22.80 -0.09
C LEU A 178 -1.25 -21.96 -1.29
N THR A 179 -1.16 -20.65 -1.16
CA THR A 179 -1.36 -19.69 -2.24
C THR A 179 -0.23 -18.66 -2.22
N LEU A 180 0.44 -18.49 -3.36
CA LEU A 180 1.43 -17.46 -3.59
C LEU A 180 0.82 -16.43 -4.52
N ASP A 181 0.85 -15.16 -4.16
CA ASP A 181 0.34 -14.06 -4.98
C ASP A 181 1.41 -12.99 -5.19
N ILE A 182 1.56 -12.56 -6.44
CA ILE A 182 2.34 -11.40 -6.84
C ILE A 182 1.35 -10.36 -7.33
N ASN A 183 1.36 -9.19 -6.71
CA ASN A 183 0.41 -8.13 -6.98
C ASN A 183 1.15 -6.82 -7.31
N TYR A 184 0.69 -6.13 -8.33
CA TYR A 184 1.11 -4.78 -8.65
C TYR A 184 -0.10 -3.87 -8.75
N SER A 185 -0.12 -2.81 -7.94
CA SER A 185 -1.19 -1.82 -7.90
C SER A 185 -0.72 -0.48 -8.42
N PHE A 186 -1.51 0.08 -9.34
CA PHE A 186 -1.32 1.41 -9.91
C PHE A 186 -2.21 2.39 -9.14
N GLY A 187 -1.63 3.43 -8.55
CA GLY A 187 -2.39 4.52 -7.95
C GLY A 187 -3.09 5.35 -9.04
N LEU A 188 -4.39 5.53 -8.91
CA LEU A 188 -5.21 6.34 -9.81
C LEU A 188 -5.59 7.69 -9.19
N SER A 189 -5.71 7.74 -7.86
CA SER A 189 -5.96 8.98 -7.12
C SER A 189 -4.66 9.64 -6.67
N ASN A 190 -4.70 10.98 -6.48
CA ASN A 190 -3.59 11.70 -5.86
C ASN A 190 -3.43 11.27 -4.40
N PHE A 191 -2.18 11.13 -3.96
CA PHE A 191 -1.82 10.66 -2.63
C PHE A 191 -1.93 11.76 -1.56
N PHE A 192 -1.46 12.98 -1.87
CA PHE A 192 -1.53 14.11 -0.94
C PHE A 192 -2.84 14.90 -1.08
N LYS A 193 -3.23 15.59 0.00
CA LYS A 193 -4.41 16.46 0.04
C LYS A 193 -4.17 17.78 -0.68
N SER A 194 -2.95 18.30 -0.61
CA SER A 194 -2.54 19.57 -1.22
C SER A 194 -1.47 19.32 -2.26
N ASP A 195 -1.52 20.07 -3.35
CA ASP A 195 -0.50 20.05 -4.38
C ASP A 195 0.71 20.94 -3.99
N ASP A 196 0.53 21.86 -3.03
CA ASP A 196 1.58 22.75 -2.52
C ASP A 196 1.89 22.41 -1.06
N VAL A 197 3.15 22.08 -0.78
CA VAL A 197 3.67 21.89 0.57
C VAL A 197 4.52 23.08 0.94
N ASN A 198 4.05 23.85 1.91
CA ASN A 198 4.80 24.93 2.51
C ASN A 198 5.59 24.40 3.71
N TRP A 199 6.86 24.66 3.73
CA TRP A 199 7.72 24.34 4.87
C TRP A 199 8.31 25.60 5.47
N SER A 200 8.44 25.62 6.78
CA SER A 200 9.04 26.70 7.53
C SER A 200 10.03 26.14 8.53
N PHE A 201 11.29 26.56 8.45
CA PHE A 201 12.34 26.14 9.37
C PHE A 201 13.05 27.39 9.93
N GLY A 202 12.69 27.80 11.14
CA GLY A 202 13.17 29.04 11.71
C GLY A 202 12.75 30.27 10.91
N GLN A 203 13.71 30.98 10.33
CA GLN A 203 13.45 32.16 9.47
C GLN A 203 13.36 31.81 7.97
N TYR A 204 13.54 30.54 7.60
CA TYR A 204 13.51 30.08 6.21
C TYR A 204 12.15 29.48 5.87
N ASN A 205 11.55 29.94 4.78
CA ASN A 205 10.29 29.45 4.26
C ASN A 205 10.47 29.02 2.81
N GLY A 206 9.85 27.94 2.42
CA GLY A 206 9.83 27.45 1.05
C GLY A 206 8.54 26.75 0.72
N SER A 207 8.24 26.60 -0.56
CA SER A 207 7.14 25.81 -1.06
C SER A 207 7.64 24.79 -2.07
N VAL A 208 7.13 23.56 -1.98
CA VAL A 208 7.38 22.49 -2.96
C VAL A 208 6.05 22.10 -3.57
N HIS A 209 5.95 22.17 -4.89
CA HIS A 209 4.78 21.74 -5.62
C HIS A 209 4.83 20.23 -5.87
N LEU A 210 3.89 19.46 -5.29
CA LEU A 210 3.78 18.00 -5.40
C LEU A 210 2.67 17.60 -6.38
N ASP A 211 2.82 18.00 -7.64
CA ASP A 211 1.79 17.75 -8.65
C ASP A 211 1.60 16.25 -8.91
N LYS A 212 0.35 15.77 -8.85
CA LYS A 212 -0.09 14.42 -9.27
C LYS A 212 0.70 13.23 -8.69
N THR A 213 0.99 13.28 -7.41
CA THR A 213 1.69 12.17 -6.73
C THR A 213 0.80 10.94 -6.66
N LYS A 214 1.18 9.86 -7.34
CA LYS A 214 0.47 8.58 -7.34
C LYS A 214 1.28 7.53 -6.60
N GLN A 215 0.60 6.67 -5.86
CA GLN A 215 1.21 5.60 -5.11
C GLN A 215 1.11 4.28 -5.88
N ASN A 216 2.24 3.71 -6.27
CA ASN A 216 2.30 2.37 -6.83
C ASN A 216 2.82 1.39 -5.78
N VAL A 217 2.21 0.21 -5.72
CA VAL A 217 2.50 -0.77 -4.68
C VAL A 217 2.77 -2.12 -5.33
N PHE A 218 3.93 -2.70 -5.01
CA PHE A 218 4.29 -4.07 -5.38
C PHE A 218 4.24 -4.94 -4.14
N THR A 219 3.57 -6.11 -4.21
CA THR A 219 3.36 -6.98 -3.06
C THR A 219 3.57 -8.44 -3.47
N ILE A 220 4.29 -9.19 -2.65
CA ILE A 220 4.39 -10.65 -2.73
C ILE A 220 3.82 -11.21 -1.43
N THR A 221 2.83 -12.09 -1.52
CA THR A 221 2.20 -12.71 -0.34
C THR A 221 2.12 -14.22 -0.46
N LEU A 222 2.31 -14.87 0.70
CA LEU A 222 2.04 -16.28 0.90
C LEU A 222 0.80 -16.40 1.79
N GLY A 223 -0.16 -17.20 1.39
CA GLY A 223 -1.39 -17.44 2.11
C GLY A 223 -1.65 -18.91 2.36
N LEU A 224 -2.51 -19.20 3.34
CA LEU A 224 -2.99 -20.53 3.65
C LEU A 224 -4.50 -20.58 3.43
N LYS A 225 -4.97 -21.51 2.60
CA LYS A 225 -6.39 -21.72 2.30
C LYS A 225 -7.02 -22.64 3.32
N PHE A 226 -8.14 -22.20 3.88
CA PHE A 226 -9.03 -22.99 4.70
C PHE A 226 -10.37 -23.15 3.97
N LEU A 227 -10.97 -24.33 4.04
CA LEU A 227 -12.19 -24.77 3.36
C LEU A 227 -11.98 -25.18 1.93
#